data_2385acf3b94b341627cdb2ac0bf111c6
#
_entry.id   2385acf3b94b341627cdb2ac0bf111c6
#
_cell.length_a   1.000
_cell.length_b   1.000
_cell.length_c   1.000
_cell.angle_alpha   90.00
_cell.angle_beta   90.00
_cell.angle_gamma   90.00
#
_symmetry.space_group_name_H-M   'P 1'
#
loop_
_entity.id
_entity.type
_entity.pdbx_description
1 polymer ?
#
loop_
_entity_poly.entity_id
_entity_poly.type
_entity_poly.pdbx_seq_one_letter_code
_entity_poly.pdbx_strand_id
1 'polypeptide(L)'
;GEYGNLLATYGQGILDSLNPEFITGTQINGVNYAVPTNKELCVPMGYIVNMDAADEVGLDPTTIKTLEDFEPYLAKYKELHPELYGYLNDGGWGDEPWVPNEVNGLTGNLIAQKFDPDENGNFDETWYSVWETEEDKKHVETMYKYFQAGYVHPDSPLSTFDVGSSAPFAAGEWLFVSAPLKGENIKAQEMMITSGNLDLNLQEVYMQ
;
A
#
# COMPACT_ATOMS: atom_id res chain seq x y z
N GLY A 1 -36.61 -5.99 17.86
CA GLY A 1 -37.65 -5.51 16.95
C GLY A 1 -38.78 -6.52 16.77
N GLU A 2 -39.75 -6.25 15.93
CA GLU A 2 -40.94 -7.09 15.70
C GLU A 2 -40.58 -8.54 15.29
N TYR A 3 -39.47 -8.72 14.63
CA TYR A 3 -38.98 -10.03 14.11
C TYR A 3 -37.96 -10.71 15.00
N GLY A 4 -37.65 -10.17 16.18
CA GLY A 4 -36.61 -10.70 17.05
C GLY A 4 -35.20 -10.58 16.50
N ASN A 5 -34.29 -11.52 16.86
CA ASN A 5 -32.95 -11.59 16.37
C ASN A 5 -32.88 -12.44 15.09
N LEU A 6 -32.99 -11.80 13.93
CA LEU A 6 -32.98 -12.47 12.64
C LEU A 6 -31.66 -13.19 12.37
N LEU A 7 -30.53 -12.62 12.81
CA LEU A 7 -29.23 -13.22 12.63
C LEU A 7 -29.10 -14.54 13.38
N ALA A 8 -29.55 -14.57 14.64
CA ALA A 8 -29.56 -15.82 15.44
C ALA A 8 -30.54 -16.85 14.90
N THR A 9 -31.65 -16.41 14.28
CA THR A 9 -32.71 -17.32 13.80
C THR A 9 -32.40 -17.90 12.43
N TYR A 10 -31.87 -17.10 11.52
CA TYR A 10 -31.70 -17.47 10.12
C TYR A 10 -30.26 -17.35 9.60
N GLY A 11 -29.37 -16.73 10.38
CA GLY A 11 -28.02 -16.39 9.98
C GLY A 11 -26.90 -17.24 10.63
N GLN A 12 -27.21 -18.48 11.06
CA GLN A 12 -26.20 -19.31 11.75
C GLN A 12 -24.93 -19.50 10.92
N GLY A 13 -25.03 -19.72 9.61
CA GLY A 13 -23.86 -19.84 8.73
C GLY A 13 -23.01 -18.55 8.67
N ILE A 14 -23.62 -17.37 8.83
CA ILE A 14 -22.90 -16.11 8.93
C ILE A 14 -22.15 -16.06 10.27
N LEU A 15 -22.84 -16.38 11.37
CA LEU A 15 -22.24 -16.40 12.71
C LEU A 15 -21.07 -17.38 12.80
N ASP A 16 -21.19 -18.55 12.16
CA ASP A 16 -20.15 -19.58 12.18
C ASP A 16 -18.92 -19.20 11.31
N SER A 17 -19.11 -18.32 10.34
CA SER A 17 -18.04 -17.87 9.42
C SER A 17 -17.29 -16.62 9.87
N LEU A 18 -17.81 -15.88 10.86
CA LEU A 18 -17.24 -14.63 11.33
C LEU A 18 -16.59 -14.76 12.70
N ASN A 19 -15.52 -13.99 12.91
CA ASN A 19 -14.98 -13.82 14.25
C ASN A 19 -16.06 -13.20 15.17
N PRO A 20 -16.36 -13.82 16.34
CA PRO A 20 -17.36 -13.31 17.28
C PRO A 20 -17.12 -11.85 17.73
N GLU A 21 -15.86 -11.43 17.80
CA GLU A 21 -15.51 -10.06 18.16
C GLU A 21 -16.00 -9.04 17.13
N PHE A 22 -15.99 -9.41 15.84
CA PHE A 22 -16.53 -8.55 14.77
C PHE A 22 -18.03 -8.40 14.89
N ILE A 23 -18.73 -9.50 15.22
CA ILE A 23 -20.18 -9.44 15.49
C ILE A 23 -20.46 -8.51 16.67
N THR A 24 -19.65 -8.61 17.72
CA THR A 24 -19.76 -7.72 18.89
C THR A 24 -19.51 -6.26 18.52
N GLY A 25 -18.53 -6.00 17.64
CA GLY A 25 -18.21 -4.65 17.15
C GLY A 25 -19.35 -3.97 16.38
N THR A 26 -20.33 -4.73 15.86
CA THR A 26 -21.51 -4.17 15.18
C THR A 26 -22.70 -3.94 16.11
N GLN A 27 -22.53 -4.12 17.42
CA GLN A 27 -23.60 -3.95 18.40
C GLN A 27 -23.69 -2.50 18.87
N ILE A 28 -24.92 -2.05 19.00
CA ILE A 28 -25.26 -0.83 19.72
C ILE A 28 -26.15 -1.23 20.90
N ASN A 29 -25.70 -0.98 22.12
CA ASN A 29 -26.35 -1.42 23.36
C ASN A 29 -26.68 -2.94 23.38
N GLY A 30 -25.74 -3.76 22.87
CA GLY A 30 -25.89 -5.23 22.86
C GLY A 30 -26.80 -5.79 21.75
N VAL A 31 -27.25 -4.95 20.82
CA VAL A 31 -28.09 -5.36 19.68
C VAL A 31 -27.33 -5.18 18.37
N ASN A 32 -27.28 -6.22 17.53
CA ASN A 32 -26.67 -6.15 16.22
C ASN A 32 -27.55 -5.38 15.24
N TYR A 33 -26.98 -4.39 14.58
CA TYR A 33 -27.63 -3.58 13.54
C TYR A 33 -27.06 -3.85 12.15
N ALA A 34 -25.92 -4.53 12.06
CA ALA A 34 -25.26 -4.85 10.81
C ALA A 34 -24.57 -6.22 10.90
N VAL A 35 -24.24 -6.77 9.74
CA VAL A 35 -23.31 -7.89 9.59
C VAL A 35 -21.99 -7.30 9.12
N PRO A 36 -20.88 -7.51 9.84
CA PRO A 36 -19.58 -7.01 9.40
C PRO A 36 -19.12 -7.72 8.14
N THR A 37 -18.34 -7.03 7.34
CA THR A 37 -17.71 -7.63 6.17
C THR A 37 -16.72 -8.69 6.62
N ASN A 38 -16.81 -9.89 6.04
CA ASN A 38 -15.78 -10.92 6.20
C ASN A 38 -14.68 -10.68 5.18
N LYS A 39 -13.70 -9.88 5.57
CA LYS A 39 -12.60 -9.43 4.72
C LYS A 39 -11.30 -9.45 5.51
N GLU A 40 -10.17 -9.38 4.80
CA GLU A 40 -8.85 -9.21 5.42
C GLU A 40 -8.85 -8.01 6.38
N LEU A 41 -8.20 -8.18 7.52
CA LEU A 41 -8.12 -7.15 8.57
C LEU A 41 -7.13 -6.04 8.24
N CYS A 42 -6.07 -6.40 7.54
CA CYS A 42 -5.10 -5.45 7.02
C CYS A 42 -4.60 -5.93 5.65
N VAL A 43 -4.17 -4.99 4.85
CA VAL A 43 -3.46 -5.24 3.60
C VAL A 43 -2.12 -4.51 3.74
N PRO A 44 -0.99 -5.23 3.72
CA PRO A 44 0.30 -4.59 3.79
C PRO A 44 0.52 -3.71 2.55
N MET A 45 1.12 -2.56 2.76
CA MET A 45 1.63 -1.73 1.66
C MET A 45 3.03 -2.19 1.28
N GLY A 46 3.38 -2.00 0.03
CA GLY A 46 4.69 -2.33 -0.49
C GLY A 46 4.80 -1.93 -1.95
N TYR A 47 5.61 -2.66 -2.69
CA TYR A 47 5.85 -2.37 -4.10
C TYR A 47 5.52 -3.57 -4.98
N ILE A 48 5.01 -3.29 -6.18
CA ILE A 48 4.94 -4.26 -7.27
C ILE A 48 6.06 -3.90 -8.24
N VAL A 49 6.95 -4.85 -8.47
CA VAL A 49 8.10 -4.72 -9.35
C VAL A 49 7.79 -5.36 -10.69
N ASN A 50 8.07 -4.65 -11.76
CA ASN A 50 8.09 -5.18 -13.12
C ASN A 50 9.39 -5.93 -13.34
N MET A 51 9.32 -7.27 -13.40
CA MET A 51 10.51 -8.13 -13.45
C MET A 51 11.27 -8.01 -14.76
N ASP A 52 10.60 -7.68 -15.86
CA ASP A 52 11.30 -7.47 -17.15
C ASP A 52 12.21 -6.22 -17.04
N ALA A 53 11.72 -5.14 -16.46
CA ALA A 53 12.52 -3.94 -16.19
C ALA A 53 13.57 -4.18 -15.09
N ALA A 54 13.24 -4.99 -14.08
CA ALA A 54 14.18 -5.38 -13.01
C ALA A 54 15.39 -6.14 -13.56
N ASP A 55 15.16 -7.07 -14.48
CA ASP A 55 16.22 -7.84 -15.13
C ASP A 55 17.17 -6.92 -15.93
N GLU A 56 16.66 -5.91 -16.64
CA GLU A 56 17.45 -4.93 -17.38
C GLU A 56 18.43 -4.16 -16.48
N VAL A 57 17.96 -3.78 -15.28
CA VAL A 57 18.77 -3.03 -14.33
C VAL A 57 19.55 -3.91 -13.36
N GLY A 58 19.29 -5.22 -13.34
CA GLY A 58 19.90 -6.19 -12.44
C GLY A 58 19.37 -6.09 -11.02
N LEU A 59 18.10 -5.71 -10.84
CA LEU A 59 17.42 -5.65 -9.56
C LEU A 59 17.02 -7.05 -9.10
N ASP A 60 17.46 -7.44 -7.93
CA ASP A 60 16.94 -8.60 -7.19
C ASP A 60 15.94 -8.10 -6.14
N PRO A 61 14.62 -8.33 -6.32
CA PRO A 61 13.59 -7.83 -5.40
C PRO A 61 13.75 -8.36 -3.97
N THR A 62 14.42 -9.49 -3.77
CA THR A 62 14.63 -10.07 -2.43
C THR A 62 15.60 -9.25 -1.58
N THR A 63 16.36 -8.35 -2.20
CA THR A 63 17.33 -7.49 -1.52
C THR A 63 16.73 -6.15 -1.09
N ILE A 64 15.54 -5.83 -1.58
CA ILE A 64 14.84 -4.57 -1.30
C ILE A 64 14.09 -4.68 0.03
N LYS A 65 14.31 -3.72 0.90
CA LYS A 65 13.64 -3.58 2.20
C LYS A 65 12.99 -2.22 2.38
N THR A 66 13.59 -1.19 1.81
CA THR A 66 13.16 0.20 1.92
C THR A 66 13.05 0.84 0.53
N LEU A 67 12.42 2.01 0.47
CA LEU A 67 12.32 2.79 -0.77
C LEU A 67 13.73 3.19 -1.29
N GLU A 68 14.63 3.51 -0.38
CA GLU A 68 15.99 3.94 -0.72
C GLU A 68 16.81 2.84 -1.41
N ASP A 69 16.51 1.57 -1.15
CA ASP A 69 17.21 0.45 -1.77
C ASP A 69 16.99 0.39 -3.29
N PHE A 70 15.92 1.00 -3.79
CA PHE A 70 15.66 1.10 -5.23
C PHE A 70 16.55 2.13 -5.95
N GLU A 71 17.15 3.07 -5.23
CA GLU A 71 17.85 4.21 -5.84
C GLU A 71 18.88 3.84 -6.92
N PRO A 72 19.82 2.89 -6.69
CA PRO A 72 20.82 2.53 -7.70
C PRO A 72 20.18 1.95 -8.97
N TYR A 73 19.07 1.27 -8.83
CA TYR A 73 18.33 0.68 -9.96
C TYR A 73 17.50 1.72 -10.70
N LEU A 74 16.91 2.70 -9.99
CA LEU A 74 16.25 3.85 -10.61
C LEU A 74 17.22 4.70 -11.41
N ALA A 75 18.43 4.91 -10.90
CA ALA A 75 19.48 5.63 -11.62
C ALA A 75 19.83 4.91 -12.94
N LYS A 76 20.02 3.58 -12.88
CA LYS A 76 20.32 2.78 -14.06
C LYS A 76 19.14 2.71 -15.04
N TYR A 77 17.92 2.59 -14.54
CA TYR A 77 16.72 2.62 -15.37
C TYR A 77 16.58 3.95 -16.11
N LYS A 78 16.84 5.07 -15.43
CA LYS A 78 16.82 6.42 -16.02
C LYS A 78 17.94 6.61 -17.06
N GLU A 79 19.08 5.99 -16.87
CA GLU A 79 20.18 5.99 -17.87
C GLU A 79 19.78 5.23 -19.14
N LEU A 80 19.12 4.08 -18.99
CA LEU A 80 18.67 3.25 -20.10
C LEU A 80 17.43 3.85 -20.82
N HIS A 81 16.55 4.48 -20.08
CA HIS A 81 15.28 5.02 -20.53
C HIS A 81 15.13 6.50 -20.10
N PRO A 82 15.85 7.43 -20.72
CA PRO A 82 15.89 8.84 -20.28
C PRO A 82 14.52 9.55 -20.26
N GLU A 83 13.59 9.11 -21.10
CA GLU A 83 12.21 9.66 -21.20
C GLU A 83 11.22 9.03 -20.23
N LEU A 84 11.56 7.88 -19.62
CA LEU A 84 10.66 7.16 -18.73
C LEU A 84 10.93 7.49 -17.26
N TYR A 85 9.97 7.10 -16.43
CA TYR A 85 10.00 7.26 -14.98
C TYR A 85 9.94 5.88 -14.33
N GLY A 86 11.01 5.49 -13.63
CA GLY A 86 11.13 4.15 -13.05
C GLY A 86 10.19 3.90 -11.89
N TYR A 87 9.85 4.92 -11.12
CA TYR A 87 8.89 4.84 -10.03
C TYR A 87 7.61 5.58 -10.38
N LEU A 88 6.53 4.83 -10.53
CA LEU A 88 5.20 5.39 -10.63
C LEU A 88 4.53 5.37 -9.26
N ASN A 89 4.29 6.56 -8.71
CA ASN A 89 3.64 6.77 -7.44
C ASN A 89 2.37 7.57 -7.66
N ASP A 90 1.27 7.16 -7.02
CA ASP A 90 0.04 7.93 -7.00
C ASP A 90 0.28 9.32 -6.40
N GLY A 91 -0.46 10.29 -6.88
CA GLY A 91 -0.35 11.66 -6.45
C GLY A 91 -0.55 11.84 -4.95
N GLY A 92 -0.07 12.95 -4.44
CA GLY A 92 -0.31 13.29 -3.05
C GLY A 92 0.70 12.75 -2.04
N TRP A 93 1.96 12.51 -2.46
CA TRP A 93 3.00 12.15 -1.48
C TRP A 93 3.25 13.22 -0.40
N GLY A 94 2.48 14.31 -0.44
CA GLY A 94 2.36 15.30 0.62
C GLY A 94 0.98 15.32 1.29
N ASP A 95 -0.06 14.74 0.66
CA ASP A 95 -1.44 14.74 1.17
C ASP A 95 -1.78 13.43 1.90
N GLU A 96 -1.19 12.32 1.47
CA GLU A 96 -1.31 11.02 2.13
C GLU A 96 0.09 10.54 2.49
N PRO A 97 0.58 10.87 3.70
CA PRO A 97 1.90 10.44 4.11
C PRO A 97 1.97 8.92 4.06
N TRP A 98 3.02 8.40 3.48
CA TRP A 98 3.35 7.00 3.56
C TRP A 98 3.57 6.63 5.03
N VAL A 99 2.69 5.81 5.57
CA VAL A 99 2.86 5.26 6.91
C VAL A 99 3.62 3.95 6.76
N PRO A 100 4.89 3.87 7.19
CA PRO A 100 5.62 2.62 7.19
C PRO A 100 4.88 1.56 8.01
N ASN A 101 5.16 0.29 7.76
CA ASN A 101 4.54 -0.82 8.52
C ASN A 101 4.84 -0.77 10.03
N GLU A 102 5.77 0.05 10.44
CA GLU A 102 6.19 0.27 11.83
C GLU A 102 5.25 1.19 12.62
N VAL A 103 4.32 1.85 11.96
CA VAL A 103 3.37 2.74 12.61
C VAL A 103 1.93 2.35 12.30
N ASN A 104 1.07 2.44 13.30
CA ASN A 104 -0.36 2.20 13.18
C ASN A 104 -1.06 3.50 12.76
N GLY A 105 -1.37 3.65 11.47
CA GLY A 105 -2.13 4.78 10.98
C GLY A 105 -3.61 4.67 11.31
N LEU A 106 -4.19 5.74 11.84
CA LEU A 106 -5.62 5.92 11.98
C LEU A 106 -6.13 6.99 11.01
N THR A 107 -7.35 6.78 10.51
CA THR A 107 -8.12 7.77 9.74
C THR A 107 -7.29 8.60 8.75
N GLY A 108 -7.10 8.05 7.55
CA GLY A 108 -6.41 8.76 6.46
C GLY A 108 -4.93 9.01 6.73
N ASN A 109 -4.30 8.15 7.53
CA ASN A 109 -2.86 8.18 7.82
C ASN A 109 -2.34 9.50 8.43
N LEU A 110 -3.20 10.25 9.13
CA LEU A 110 -2.81 11.53 9.74
C LEU A 110 -2.30 11.40 11.16
N ILE A 111 -2.70 10.33 11.85
CA ILE A 111 -2.35 10.06 13.24
C ILE A 111 -1.80 8.64 13.32
N ALA A 112 -0.71 8.44 14.01
CA ALA A 112 -0.04 7.16 14.12
C ALA A 112 0.40 6.84 15.55
N GLN A 113 0.49 5.55 15.86
CA GLN A 113 1.22 5.01 17.01
C GLN A 113 2.37 4.15 16.51
N LYS A 114 3.48 4.12 17.25
CA LYS A 114 4.58 3.20 16.95
C LYS A 114 4.22 1.78 17.39
N PHE A 115 4.52 0.80 16.52
CA PHE A 115 4.25 -0.60 16.80
C PHE A 115 5.37 -1.31 17.56
N ASP A 116 6.51 -0.65 17.78
CA ASP A 116 7.62 -1.25 18.50
C ASP A 116 7.29 -1.38 19.99
N PRO A 117 7.13 -2.60 20.51
CA PRO A 117 6.98 -2.79 21.95
C PRO A 117 8.30 -2.52 22.65
N ASP A 118 8.22 -2.03 23.89
CA ASP A 118 9.36 -1.94 24.79
C ASP A 118 9.92 -3.33 25.17
N GLU A 119 10.99 -3.38 25.92
CA GLU A 119 11.61 -4.62 26.40
C GLU A 119 10.68 -5.52 27.24
N ASN A 120 9.55 -4.97 27.74
CA ASN A 120 8.54 -5.67 28.52
C ASN A 120 7.32 -6.07 27.67
N GLY A 121 7.32 -5.74 26.36
CA GLY A 121 6.22 -6.01 25.45
C GLY A 121 5.07 -4.99 25.52
N ASN A 122 5.28 -3.83 26.16
CA ASN A 122 4.27 -2.76 26.16
C ASN A 122 4.44 -1.86 24.94
N PHE A 123 3.33 -1.51 24.32
CA PHE A 123 3.30 -0.56 23.22
C PHE A 123 3.27 0.88 23.74
N ASP A 124 3.92 1.78 23.00
CA ASP A 124 3.76 3.21 23.23
C ASP A 124 2.32 3.61 22.87
N GLU A 125 1.56 4.06 23.86
CA GLU A 125 0.17 4.53 23.68
C GLU A 125 0.10 5.98 23.19
N THR A 126 1.24 6.62 22.93
CA THR A 126 1.31 7.99 22.46
C THR A 126 0.87 8.09 21.01
N TRP A 127 0.00 9.04 20.73
CA TRP A 127 -0.43 9.37 19.38
C TRP A 127 0.41 10.52 18.83
N TYR A 128 0.88 10.34 17.62
CA TYR A 128 1.71 11.31 16.91
C TYR A 128 0.97 11.81 15.67
N SER A 129 1.21 13.05 15.30
CA SER A 129 0.95 13.47 13.93
C SER A 129 1.97 12.77 13.02
N VAL A 130 1.52 12.11 11.96
CA VAL A 130 2.43 11.44 11.02
C VAL A 130 3.42 12.45 10.44
N TRP A 131 2.98 13.66 10.13
CA TRP A 131 3.79 14.77 9.62
C TRP A 131 4.93 15.22 10.53
N GLU A 132 4.90 14.84 11.81
CA GLU A 132 5.94 15.16 12.80
C GLU A 132 6.90 13.99 13.07
N THR A 133 6.71 12.87 12.36
CA THR A 133 7.57 11.69 12.50
C THR A 133 8.84 11.82 11.66
N GLU A 134 9.94 11.24 12.13
CA GLU A 134 11.18 11.19 11.35
C GLU A 134 11.02 10.26 10.11
N GLU A 135 10.16 9.26 10.20
CA GLU A 135 9.82 8.32 9.14
C GLU A 135 9.17 9.05 7.97
N ASP A 136 8.16 9.90 8.23
CA ASP A 136 7.51 10.69 7.19
C ASP A 136 8.47 11.73 6.58
N LYS A 137 9.22 12.42 7.42
CA LYS A 137 10.25 13.37 6.95
C LYS A 137 11.24 12.70 6.02
N LYS A 138 11.76 11.52 6.38
CA LYS A 138 12.68 10.75 5.55
C LYS A 138 12.02 10.36 4.22
N HIS A 139 10.76 9.93 4.26
CA HIS A 139 10.00 9.61 3.07
C HIS A 139 9.90 10.82 2.12
N VAL A 140 9.48 11.97 2.63
CA VAL A 140 9.36 13.21 1.83
C VAL A 140 10.72 13.64 1.26
N GLU A 141 11.79 13.55 2.04
CA GLU A 141 13.15 13.85 1.56
C GLU A 141 13.58 12.91 0.41
N THR A 142 13.29 11.61 0.54
CA THR A 142 13.56 10.61 -0.49
C THR A 142 12.73 10.87 -1.75
N MET A 143 11.44 11.14 -1.62
CA MET A 143 10.56 11.46 -2.75
C MET A 143 11.00 12.76 -3.45
N TYR A 144 11.37 13.78 -2.71
CA TYR A 144 11.92 15.01 -3.28
C TYR A 144 13.21 14.76 -4.07
N LYS A 145 14.13 13.96 -3.52
CA LYS A 145 15.35 13.53 -4.20
C LYS A 145 15.05 12.79 -5.51
N TYR A 146 14.12 11.84 -5.48
CA TYR A 146 13.71 11.07 -6.64
C TYR A 146 13.04 11.94 -7.71
N PHE A 147 12.23 12.89 -7.26
CA PHE A 147 11.64 13.89 -8.17
C PHE A 147 12.71 14.74 -8.87
N GLN A 148 13.69 15.26 -8.13
CA GLN A 148 14.79 16.05 -8.70
C GLN A 148 15.66 15.23 -9.67
N ALA A 149 15.82 13.94 -9.42
CA ALA A 149 16.56 13.03 -10.28
C ALA A 149 15.76 12.57 -11.52
N GLY A 150 14.47 12.89 -11.60
CA GLY A 150 13.58 12.47 -12.67
C GLY A 150 13.23 10.99 -12.63
N TYR A 151 13.23 10.39 -11.45
CA TYR A 151 12.84 8.98 -11.26
C TYR A 151 11.34 8.81 -11.13
N VAL A 152 10.62 9.83 -10.67
CA VAL A 152 9.16 9.85 -10.54
C VAL A 152 8.53 10.80 -11.57
N HIS A 153 7.29 10.51 -11.95
CA HIS A 153 6.56 11.32 -12.90
C HIS A 153 6.40 12.78 -12.38
N PRO A 154 6.55 13.80 -13.22
CA PRO A 154 6.49 15.20 -12.78
C PRO A 154 5.15 15.59 -12.16
N ASP A 155 4.06 14.92 -12.52
CA ASP A 155 2.74 15.16 -11.96
C ASP A 155 2.47 14.34 -10.69
N SER A 156 3.39 13.46 -10.30
CA SER A 156 3.27 12.62 -9.08
C SER A 156 3.02 13.40 -7.79
N PRO A 157 3.52 14.66 -7.60
CA PRO A 157 3.18 15.45 -6.42
C PRO A 157 1.73 15.98 -6.41
N LEU A 158 1.00 15.87 -7.53
CA LEU A 158 -0.36 16.36 -7.62
C LEU A 158 -1.34 15.32 -7.09
N SER A 159 -2.20 15.70 -6.16
CA SER A 159 -3.25 14.83 -5.61
C SER A 159 -4.24 14.31 -6.67
N THR A 160 -4.24 14.90 -7.85
CA THR A 160 -5.07 14.49 -8.99
C THR A 160 -4.39 13.50 -9.92
N PHE A 161 -3.12 13.20 -9.71
CA PHE A 161 -2.39 12.23 -10.52
C PHE A 161 -2.80 10.81 -10.11
N ASP A 162 -3.31 10.05 -11.04
CA ASP A 162 -3.73 8.65 -10.86
C ASP A 162 -2.85 7.78 -11.75
N VAL A 163 -1.98 7.01 -11.11
CA VAL A 163 -1.07 6.06 -11.79
C VAL A 163 -1.86 5.07 -12.63
N GLY A 164 -2.94 4.53 -12.10
CA GLY A 164 -3.72 3.49 -12.76
C GLY A 164 -4.34 3.92 -14.10
N SER A 165 -4.54 5.23 -14.31
CA SER A 165 -5.01 5.80 -15.57
C SER A 165 -3.89 6.33 -16.47
N SER A 166 -2.63 6.28 -16.02
CA SER A 166 -1.50 6.83 -16.76
C SER A 166 -1.09 5.94 -17.94
N ALA A 167 -0.66 6.57 -19.04
CA ALA A 167 -0.19 5.86 -20.21
C ALA A 167 1.06 5.00 -19.95
N PRO A 168 2.07 5.48 -19.19
CA PRO A 168 3.24 4.66 -18.84
C PRO A 168 2.85 3.40 -18.06
N PHE A 169 1.87 3.51 -17.13
CA PHE A 169 1.40 2.37 -16.34
C PHE A 169 0.78 1.31 -17.24
N ALA A 170 -0.14 1.72 -18.13
CA ALA A 170 -0.78 0.82 -19.08
C ALA A 170 0.19 0.18 -20.08
N ALA A 171 1.30 0.86 -20.39
CA ALA A 171 2.34 0.37 -21.29
C ALA A 171 3.37 -0.53 -20.61
N GLY A 172 3.38 -0.64 -19.28
CA GLY A 172 4.42 -1.35 -18.53
C GLY A 172 5.78 -0.65 -18.54
N GLU A 173 5.80 0.65 -18.80
CA GLU A 173 7.01 1.47 -18.93
C GLU A 173 7.44 2.05 -17.56
N TRP A 174 7.70 1.14 -16.61
CA TRP A 174 8.07 1.47 -15.23
C TRP A 174 8.86 0.32 -14.60
N LEU A 175 9.63 0.63 -13.55
CA LEU A 175 10.39 -0.37 -12.79
C LEU A 175 9.56 -0.90 -11.62
N PHE A 176 8.92 -0.02 -10.86
CA PHE A 176 8.03 -0.42 -9.76
C PHE A 176 6.95 0.63 -9.48
N VAL A 177 5.89 0.18 -8.80
CA VAL A 177 4.78 1.01 -8.31
C VAL A 177 4.52 0.71 -6.85
N SER A 178 4.09 1.71 -6.07
CA SER A 178 3.55 1.46 -4.73
C SER A 178 2.14 0.90 -4.83
N ALA A 179 1.82 -0.10 -4.01
CA ALA A 179 0.52 -0.74 -4.02
C ALA A 179 0.18 -1.44 -2.70
N PRO A 180 -1.13 -1.59 -2.39
CA PRO A 180 -1.56 -2.56 -1.41
C PRO A 180 -1.30 -3.98 -1.94
N LEU A 181 -0.51 -4.78 -1.19
CA LEU A 181 -0.09 -6.11 -1.61
C LEU A 181 -1.16 -7.14 -1.23
N LYS A 182 -1.70 -7.82 -2.22
CA LYS A 182 -2.78 -8.80 -2.05
C LYS A 182 -2.40 -10.20 -2.54
N GLY A 183 -1.13 -10.46 -2.77
CA GLY A 183 -0.55 -11.76 -3.11
C GLY A 183 -1.28 -12.48 -4.25
N GLU A 184 -2.28 -13.26 -3.91
CA GLU A 184 -3.04 -14.07 -4.87
C GLU A 184 -3.72 -13.28 -5.99
N ASN A 185 -3.84 -11.95 -5.85
CA ASN A 185 -4.49 -11.08 -6.83
C ASN A 185 -3.53 -10.38 -7.78
N ILE A 186 -2.22 -10.67 -7.72
CA ILE A 186 -1.24 -9.97 -8.57
C ILE A 186 -1.57 -10.10 -10.06
N LYS A 187 -2.03 -11.26 -10.51
CA LYS A 187 -2.47 -11.47 -11.90
C LYS A 187 -3.75 -10.71 -12.25
N ALA A 188 -4.68 -10.58 -11.30
CA ALA A 188 -5.87 -9.77 -11.51
C ALA A 188 -5.51 -8.28 -11.56
N GLN A 189 -4.56 -7.83 -10.76
CA GLN A 189 -4.02 -6.48 -10.83
C GLN A 189 -3.32 -6.22 -12.17
N GLU A 190 -2.46 -7.13 -12.62
CA GLU A 190 -1.83 -7.07 -13.93
C GLU A 190 -2.85 -6.91 -15.06
N MET A 191 -3.90 -7.73 -15.05
CA MET A 191 -4.97 -7.64 -16.06
C MET A 191 -5.72 -6.31 -16.00
N MET A 192 -5.90 -5.75 -14.82
CA MET A 192 -6.50 -4.41 -14.66
C MET A 192 -5.58 -3.31 -15.17
N ILE A 193 -4.30 -3.36 -14.81
CA ILE A 193 -3.28 -2.39 -15.21
C ILE A 193 -3.16 -2.30 -16.73
N THR A 194 -3.01 -3.45 -17.36
CA THR A 194 -2.72 -3.53 -18.80
C THR A 194 -3.97 -3.63 -19.66
N SER A 195 -5.16 -3.61 -19.06
CA SER A 195 -6.43 -3.94 -19.75
C SER A 195 -6.39 -5.29 -20.48
N GLY A 196 -5.54 -6.22 -19.98
CA GLY A 196 -5.34 -7.54 -20.56
C GLY A 196 -4.51 -7.58 -21.85
N ASN A 197 -3.86 -6.48 -22.21
CA ASN A 197 -3.12 -6.38 -23.48
C ASN A 197 -1.63 -6.72 -23.35
N LEU A 198 -1.10 -6.72 -22.13
CA LEU A 198 0.29 -7.07 -21.84
C LEU A 198 0.34 -8.23 -20.84
N ASP A 199 1.32 -9.10 -21.00
CA ASP A 199 1.66 -10.15 -20.05
C ASP A 199 2.90 -9.70 -19.29
N LEU A 200 2.70 -8.99 -18.18
CA LEU A 200 3.79 -8.50 -17.34
C LEU A 200 4.21 -9.56 -16.33
N ASN A 201 5.49 -9.70 -16.15
CA ASN A 201 6.06 -10.50 -15.07
C ASN A 201 6.22 -9.63 -13.83
N LEU A 202 5.32 -9.79 -12.85
CA LEU A 202 5.25 -8.93 -11.66
C LEU A 202 5.64 -9.68 -10.39
N GLN A 203 6.32 -9.00 -9.47
CA GLN A 203 6.65 -9.50 -8.15
C GLN A 203 6.32 -8.49 -7.07
N GLU A 204 5.67 -8.94 -6.00
CA GLU A 204 5.43 -8.15 -4.79
C GLU A 204 6.70 -8.07 -3.93
N VAL A 205 6.97 -6.88 -3.41
CA VAL A 205 8.05 -6.61 -2.44
C VAL A 205 7.43 -6.01 -1.19
N TYR A 206 7.53 -6.74 -0.10
CA TYR A 206 7.06 -6.29 1.21
C TYR A 206 8.13 -5.43 1.87
N MET A 207 7.70 -4.26 2.36
CA MET A 207 8.58 -3.40 3.16
C MET A 207 8.83 -4.01 4.54
N GLN A 208 10.03 -3.79 5.06
CA GLN A 208 10.47 -4.21 6.39
C GLN A 208 10.75 -3.02 7.28
#